data_11d80c88d474ae753c5cb22a1a7e296b
#
_entry.id   11d80c88d474ae753c5cb22a1a7e296b
#
_cell.length_a   1.000
_cell.length_b   1.000
_cell.length_c   1.000
_cell.angle_alpha   90.00
_cell.angle_beta   90.00
_cell.angle_gamma   90.00
#
_symmetry.space_group_name_H-M   'P 1'
#
loop_
_entity.id
_entity.type
_entity.pdbx_description
1 polymer ?
#
loop_
_entity_poly.entity_id
_entity_poly.type
_entity_poly.pdbx_seq_one_letter_code
_entity_poly.pdbx_strand_id
1 'polypeptide(L)'
;LNSDEYDLLHHTDNIERVTRTEFNLGSRKQIGEYLQKFGWVPTKFTPTGQPMVDEGTLKKIKGIPQALLIAEYLTLQKRIAQIRSWLKNIDDQDRVHGFVNNNGTITGRMTHREPNLAQVPNSNAPYGTECRACWTVPKDYNLVGIDASGLELRMLAHYMNDEDFT
;
A
#
# COMPACT_ATOMS: atom_id res chain seq x y z
N LEU A 1 -0.04 1.58 30.98
CA LEU A 1 -0.91 1.91 32.12
C LEU A 1 -2.25 2.36 31.55
N ASN A 2 -3.23 1.45 31.54
CA ASN A 2 -4.61 1.80 31.18
C ASN A 2 -5.22 2.49 32.41
N SER A 3 -5.36 3.82 32.35
CA SER A 3 -6.20 4.52 33.30
C SER A 3 -7.63 4.48 32.75
N ASP A 4 -8.44 3.58 33.30
CA ASP A 4 -9.89 3.61 33.09
C ASP A 4 -10.43 4.77 33.97
N GLU A 5 -10.75 5.89 33.34
CA GLU A 5 -11.42 7.01 33.99
C GLU A 5 -12.92 6.80 33.86
N TYR A 6 -13.64 6.75 35.00
CA TYR A 6 -15.09 6.69 35.04
C TYR A 6 -15.62 8.10 35.28
N ASP A 7 -16.34 8.64 34.30
CA ASP A 7 -17.13 9.85 34.50
C ASP A 7 -18.51 9.47 35.00
N LEU A 8 -18.84 9.84 36.26
CA LEU A 8 -20.17 9.79 36.82
C LEU A 8 -20.97 10.99 36.31
N LEU A 9 -21.82 10.78 35.31
CA LEU A 9 -22.78 11.77 34.89
C LEU A 9 -23.95 11.80 35.92
N HIS A 10 -24.01 12.88 36.68
CA HIS A 10 -25.16 13.16 37.56
C HIS A 10 -26.44 13.26 36.70
N HIS A 11 -27.35 12.32 36.85
CA HIS A 11 -28.76 12.24 36.40
C HIS A 11 -29.16 11.09 35.48
N THR A 12 -28.30 10.10 35.22
CA THR A 12 -28.78 8.86 34.57
C THR A 12 -28.12 7.67 35.27
N ASP A 13 -28.89 6.60 35.52
CA ASP A 13 -28.39 5.34 36.09
C ASP A 13 -27.45 4.56 35.17
N ASN A 14 -26.92 5.22 34.14
CA ASN A 14 -26.00 4.65 33.15
C ASN A 14 -24.57 5.08 33.46
N ILE A 15 -23.74 4.11 33.80
CA ILE A 15 -22.30 4.28 33.92
C ILE A 15 -21.70 4.10 32.52
N GLU A 16 -21.20 5.17 31.91
CA GLU A 16 -20.41 5.06 30.65
C GLU A 16 -18.93 4.83 30.97
N ARG A 17 -18.39 3.74 30.43
CA ARG A 17 -16.95 3.49 30.45
C ARG A 17 -16.29 4.25 29.32
N VAL A 18 -15.56 5.31 29.62
CA VAL A 18 -14.77 6.05 28.65
C VAL A 18 -13.38 5.43 28.55
N THR A 19 -13.09 4.77 27.42
CA THR A 19 -11.76 4.24 27.14
C THR A 19 -11.04 5.22 26.22
N ARG A 20 -9.95 5.82 26.70
CA ARG A 20 -9.08 6.67 25.89
C ARG A 20 -8.09 5.78 25.14
N THR A 21 -8.18 5.76 23.82
CA THR A 21 -7.23 5.04 22.96
C THR A 21 -6.42 6.07 22.20
N GLU A 22 -5.09 5.91 22.23
CA GLU A 22 -4.20 6.77 21.47
C GLU A 22 -4.46 6.61 19.96
N PHE A 23 -4.49 7.73 19.22
CA PHE A 23 -4.75 7.72 17.79
C PHE A 23 -3.58 7.14 17.02
N ASN A 24 -3.82 6.03 16.33
CA ASN A 24 -2.82 5.34 15.54
C ASN A 24 -3.02 5.62 14.05
N LEU A 25 -2.13 6.41 13.45
CA LEU A 25 -2.10 6.70 12.02
C LEU A 25 -1.86 5.46 11.13
N GLY A 26 -1.44 4.33 11.69
CA GLY A 26 -1.37 3.05 10.99
C GLY A 26 -2.73 2.32 10.90
N SER A 27 -3.68 2.69 11.76
CA SER A 27 -4.99 2.04 11.84
C SER A 27 -5.98 2.63 10.83
N ARG A 28 -6.27 1.89 9.76
CA ARG A 28 -7.27 2.29 8.75
C ARG A 28 -8.65 2.54 9.35
N LYS A 29 -9.02 1.75 10.37
CA LYS A 29 -10.27 1.91 11.09
C LYS A 29 -10.33 3.26 11.79
N GLN A 30 -9.33 3.59 12.61
CA GLN A 30 -9.30 4.86 13.34
C GLN A 30 -9.22 6.07 12.40
N ILE A 31 -8.49 5.97 11.28
CA ILE A 31 -8.47 7.02 10.25
C ILE A 31 -9.87 7.22 9.67
N GLY A 32 -10.58 6.14 9.32
CA GLY A 32 -11.94 6.20 8.81
C GLY A 32 -12.90 6.87 9.79
N GLU A 33 -12.88 6.45 11.06
CA GLU A 33 -13.68 7.03 12.13
C GLU A 33 -13.36 8.53 12.36
N TYR A 34 -12.09 8.88 12.32
CA TYR A 34 -11.63 10.26 12.43
C TYR A 34 -12.18 11.12 11.28
N LEU A 35 -12.03 10.70 10.04
CA LEU A 35 -12.49 11.47 8.88
C LEU A 35 -14.01 11.60 8.83
N GLN A 36 -14.75 10.58 9.27
CA GLN A 36 -16.22 10.65 9.40
C GLN A 36 -16.66 11.72 10.38
N LYS A 37 -15.93 11.94 11.49
CA LYS A 37 -16.20 13.03 12.43
C LYS A 37 -16.07 14.42 11.79
N PHE A 38 -15.29 14.54 10.72
CA PHE A 38 -15.15 15.77 9.92
C PHE A 38 -16.08 15.80 8.69
N GLY A 39 -17.08 14.92 8.63
CA GLY A 39 -18.10 14.91 7.59
C GLY A 39 -17.75 14.07 6.35
N TRP A 40 -16.70 13.26 6.40
CA TRP A 40 -16.44 12.34 5.30
C TRP A 40 -17.47 11.21 5.26
N VAL A 41 -18.10 11.03 4.11
CA VAL A 41 -19.02 9.91 3.85
C VAL A 41 -18.30 8.89 2.97
N PRO A 42 -18.00 7.69 3.47
CA PRO A 42 -17.32 6.66 2.69
C PRO A 42 -18.22 6.13 1.58
N THR A 43 -17.68 6.01 0.37
CA THR A 43 -18.38 5.48 -0.80
C THR A 43 -17.94 4.06 -1.16
N LYS A 44 -16.83 3.59 -0.56
CA LYS A 44 -16.28 2.25 -0.78
C LYS A 44 -16.04 1.56 0.54
N PHE A 45 -16.33 0.27 0.58
CA PHE A 45 -16.18 -0.56 1.77
C PHE A 45 -15.35 -1.80 1.45
N THR A 46 -14.67 -2.33 2.46
CA THR A 46 -14.01 -3.63 2.40
C THR A 46 -15.05 -4.75 2.43
N PRO A 47 -14.70 -6.01 2.09
CA PRO A 47 -15.61 -7.15 2.24
C PRO A 47 -16.13 -7.34 3.66
N THR A 48 -15.43 -6.81 4.67
CA THR A 48 -15.82 -6.84 6.09
C THR A 48 -16.69 -5.64 6.51
N GLY A 49 -17.14 -4.81 5.57
CA GLY A 49 -18.01 -3.65 5.84
C GLY A 49 -17.30 -2.43 6.43
N GLN A 50 -15.97 -2.42 6.51
CA GLN A 50 -15.23 -1.25 6.98
C GLN A 50 -15.01 -0.25 5.84
N PRO A 51 -15.03 1.07 6.09
CA PRO A 51 -14.69 2.08 5.08
C PRO A 51 -13.32 1.80 4.46
N MET A 52 -13.24 1.85 3.14
CA MET A 52 -11.98 1.69 2.44
C MET A 52 -11.17 2.98 2.55
N VAL A 53 -10.05 2.91 3.29
CA VAL A 53 -9.10 4.00 3.51
C VAL A 53 -7.80 3.67 2.79
N ASP A 54 -7.71 4.09 1.54
CA ASP A 54 -6.51 3.99 0.71
C ASP A 54 -6.10 5.37 0.18
N GLU A 55 -4.90 5.47 -0.38
CA GLU A 55 -4.35 6.71 -0.94
C GLU A 55 -5.28 7.32 -2.01
N GLY A 56 -5.83 6.47 -2.90
CA GLY A 56 -6.72 6.91 -3.97
C GLY A 56 -8.06 7.46 -3.47
N THR A 57 -8.59 6.90 -2.39
CA THR A 57 -9.81 7.37 -1.73
C THR A 57 -9.54 8.67 -0.99
N LEU A 58 -8.47 8.74 -0.20
CA LEU A 58 -8.11 9.90 0.60
C LEU A 58 -7.84 11.14 -0.27
N LYS A 59 -7.16 10.99 -1.40
CA LYS A 59 -6.89 12.09 -2.35
C LYS A 59 -8.15 12.68 -3.00
N LYS A 60 -9.27 11.97 -2.98
CA LYS A 60 -10.55 12.44 -3.53
C LYS A 60 -11.41 13.20 -2.52
N ILE A 61 -11.04 13.17 -1.24
CA ILE A 61 -11.79 13.85 -0.19
C ILE A 61 -11.56 15.34 -0.30
N LYS A 62 -12.64 16.08 -0.51
CA LYS A 62 -12.63 17.55 -0.56
C LYS A 62 -13.07 18.12 0.78
N GLY A 63 -12.51 19.28 1.15
CA GLY A 63 -12.90 20.01 2.36
C GLY A 63 -12.30 19.49 3.68
N ILE A 64 -11.49 18.43 3.65
CA ILE A 64 -10.79 17.90 4.82
C ILE A 64 -9.28 17.87 4.51
N PRO A 65 -8.52 18.93 4.82
CA PRO A 65 -7.08 19.00 4.49
C PRO A 65 -6.26 17.86 5.10
N GLN A 66 -6.67 17.36 6.27
CA GLN A 66 -6.03 16.25 6.97
C GLN A 66 -6.02 14.95 6.13
N ALA A 67 -7.00 14.76 5.24
CA ALA A 67 -7.06 13.57 4.39
C ALA A 67 -5.84 13.47 3.45
N LEU A 68 -5.38 14.60 2.91
CA LEU A 68 -4.19 14.65 2.04
C LEU A 68 -2.91 14.35 2.83
N LEU A 69 -2.76 14.92 4.03
CA LEU A 69 -1.62 14.64 4.91
C LEU A 69 -1.58 13.16 5.32
N ILE A 70 -2.72 12.57 5.63
CA ILE A 70 -2.82 11.14 5.95
C ILE A 70 -2.46 10.30 4.72
N ALA A 71 -2.90 10.67 3.51
CA ALA A 71 -2.55 9.96 2.28
C ALA A 71 -1.03 9.98 2.04
N GLU A 72 -0.38 11.12 2.23
CA GLU A 72 1.07 11.25 2.13
C GLU A 72 1.80 10.41 3.18
N TYR A 73 1.38 10.49 4.44
CA TYR A 73 1.91 9.66 5.52
C TYR A 73 1.83 8.16 5.19
N LEU A 74 0.69 7.68 4.71
CA LEU A 74 0.50 6.28 4.35
C LEU A 74 1.39 5.86 3.16
N THR A 75 1.61 6.77 2.21
CA THR A 75 2.53 6.54 1.09
C THR A 75 3.96 6.41 1.59
N LEU A 76 4.42 7.32 2.45
CA LEU A 76 5.74 7.28 3.07
C LEU A 76 5.94 5.99 3.89
N GLN A 77 4.97 5.63 4.74
CA GLN A 77 5.02 4.41 5.53
C GLN A 77 5.17 3.16 4.64
N LYS A 78 4.44 3.12 3.52
CA LYS A 78 4.57 2.04 2.54
C LYS A 78 5.98 1.97 1.95
N ARG A 79 6.59 3.12 1.59
CA ARG A 79 7.96 3.17 1.05
C ARG A 79 9.00 2.77 2.10
N ILE A 80 8.86 3.26 3.31
CA ILE A 80 9.73 2.88 4.43
C ILE A 80 9.68 1.37 4.68
N ALA A 81 8.50 0.79 4.74
CA ALA A 81 8.33 -0.65 4.93
C ALA A 81 8.96 -1.46 3.79
N GLN A 82 8.83 -0.98 2.56
CA GLN A 82 9.40 -1.60 1.37
C GLN A 82 10.94 -1.58 1.42
N ILE A 83 11.54 -0.42 1.69
CA ILE A 83 13.01 -0.26 1.80
C ILE A 83 13.55 -1.09 2.97
N ARG A 84 12.88 -1.09 4.12
CA ARG A 84 13.26 -1.95 5.26
C ARG A 84 13.21 -3.43 4.90
N SER A 85 12.25 -3.85 4.09
CA SER A 85 12.18 -5.22 3.59
C SER A 85 13.37 -5.56 2.70
N TRP A 86 13.83 -4.63 1.86
CA TRP A 86 15.02 -4.84 1.04
C TRP A 86 16.27 -4.94 1.89
N LEU A 87 16.49 -3.98 2.80
CA LEU A 87 17.64 -3.95 3.71
C LEU A 87 17.76 -5.23 4.55
N LYS A 88 16.63 -5.80 4.98
CA LYS A 88 16.62 -7.06 5.74
C LYS A 88 17.13 -8.27 4.95
N ASN A 89 17.07 -8.20 3.61
CA ASN A 89 17.41 -9.30 2.71
C ASN A 89 18.71 -9.04 1.92
N ILE A 90 19.54 -8.09 2.36
CA ILE A 90 20.87 -7.86 1.81
C ILE A 90 21.82 -8.91 2.39
N ASP A 91 22.63 -9.53 1.55
CA ASP A 91 23.69 -10.43 1.93
C ASP A 91 25.04 -9.71 2.19
N ASP A 92 26.07 -10.47 2.56
CA ASP A 92 27.40 -9.94 2.85
C ASP A 92 28.12 -9.34 1.62
N GLN A 93 27.55 -9.48 0.42
CA GLN A 93 28.06 -8.92 -0.83
C GLN A 93 27.23 -7.74 -1.34
N ASP A 94 26.41 -7.14 -0.48
CA ASP A 94 25.46 -6.06 -0.82
C ASP A 94 24.44 -6.45 -1.91
N ARG A 95 24.07 -7.74 -1.99
CA ARG A 95 23.10 -8.25 -2.95
C ARG A 95 21.79 -8.65 -2.28
N VAL A 96 20.73 -8.53 -3.03
CA VAL A 96 19.38 -8.96 -2.61
C VAL A 96 18.93 -10.12 -3.50
N HIS A 97 18.58 -11.24 -2.87
CA HIS A 97 18.09 -12.44 -3.51
C HIS A 97 16.61 -12.62 -3.23
N GLY A 98 15.76 -12.23 -4.19
CA GLY A 98 14.32 -12.46 -4.09
C GLY A 98 13.93 -13.90 -4.44
N PHE A 99 12.99 -14.46 -3.70
CA PHE A 99 12.42 -15.76 -4.03
C PHE A 99 11.27 -15.61 -5.05
N VAL A 100 11.28 -16.43 -6.09
CA VAL A 100 10.24 -16.51 -7.12
C VAL A 100 9.56 -17.86 -7.06
N ASN A 101 8.25 -17.88 -6.87
CA ASN A 101 7.43 -19.08 -7.02
C ASN A 101 6.84 -19.08 -8.45
N ASN A 102 7.23 -20.02 -9.27
CA ASN A 102 6.85 -20.11 -10.68
C ASN A 102 5.36 -20.38 -10.90
N ASN A 103 4.69 -20.97 -9.93
CA ASN A 103 3.25 -21.25 -9.96
C ASN A 103 2.59 -20.72 -8.67
N GLY A 104 2.69 -19.42 -8.46
CA GLY A 104 2.26 -18.75 -7.23
C GLY A 104 0.79 -18.32 -7.19
N THR A 105 0.09 -18.37 -8.33
CA THR A 105 -1.32 -17.96 -8.44
C THR A 105 -2.14 -19.00 -9.19
N ILE A 106 -3.47 -18.98 -8.99
CA ILE A 106 -4.41 -19.85 -9.73
C ILE A 106 -4.43 -19.55 -11.25
N THR A 107 -3.93 -18.38 -11.65
CA THR A 107 -3.82 -17.98 -13.08
C THR A 107 -2.49 -18.38 -13.71
N GLY A 108 -1.62 -19.12 -13.01
CA GLY A 108 -0.31 -19.54 -13.49
C GLY A 108 0.76 -18.44 -13.46
N ARG A 109 0.47 -17.26 -12.90
CA ARG A 109 1.48 -16.20 -12.75
C ARG A 109 2.47 -16.51 -11.63
N MET A 110 3.69 -16.04 -11.79
CA MET A 110 4.71 -16.09 -10.74
C MET A 110 4.37 -15.15 -9.61
N THR A 111 4.78 -15.51 -8.40
CA THR A 111 4.77 -14.61 -7.23
C THR A 111 6.18 -14.40 -6.71
N HIS A 112 6.43 -13.25 -6.12
CA HIS A 112 7.72 -12.83 -5.60
C HIS A 112 7.63 -12.56 -4.10
N ARG A 113 8.63 -13.01 -3.34
CA ARG A 113 8.73 -12.77 -1.89
C ARG A 113 10.19 -12.69 -1.44
N GLU A 114 10.42 -12.19 -0.27
CA GLU A 114 11.70 -12.18 0.46
C GLU A 114 12.88 -11.56 -0.31
N PRO A 115 12.81 -10.31 -0.75
CA PRO A 115 11.67 -9.40 -0.80
C PRO A 115 10.88 -9.52 -2.12
N ASN A 116 9.68 -8.88 -2.18
CA ASN A 116 8.93 -8.81 -3.43
C ASN A 116 9.54 -7.75 -4.38
N LEU A 117 10.41 -8.19 -5.28
CA LEU A 117 11.11 -7.35 -6.25
C LEU A 117 10.22 -6.87 -7.40
N ALA A 118 9.10 -7.56 -7.67
CA ALA A 118 8.15 -7.15 -8.71
C ALA A 118 7.36 -5.88 -8.34
N GLN A 119 7.40 -5.46 -7.07
CA GLN A 119 6.67 -4.29 -6.58
C GLN A 119 7.56 -3.06 -6.38
N VAL A 120 8.74 -3.00 -6.97
CA VAL A 120 9.54 -1.76 -6.99
C VAL A 120 8.74 -0.68 -7.70
N PRO A 121 8.53 0.50 -7.08
CA PRO A 121 7.65 1.53 -7.65
C PRO A 121 8.12 1.99 -9.04
N ASN A 122 7.17 2.34 -9.89
CA ASN A 122 7.46 3.02 -11.13
C ASN A 122 8.09 4.40 -10.85
N SER A 123 8.98 4.88 -11.70
CA SER A 123 9.63 6.21 -11.57
C SER A 123 8.63 7.37 -11.50
N ASN A 124 7.45 7.23 -12.11
CA ASN A 124 6.38 8.24 -12.04
C ASN A 124 5.55 8.16 -10.75
N ALA A 125 5.73 7.11 -9.93
CA ALA A 125 5.06 7.01 -8.64
C ALA A 125 5.79 7.88 -7.59
N PRO A 126 5.09 8.35 -6.54
CA PRO A 126 5.74 9.06 -5.44
C PRO A 126 6.92 8.26 -4.87
N TYR A 127 8.09 8.91 -4.80
CA TYR A 127 9.37 8.30 -4.37
C TYR A 127 9.82 7.11 -5.24
N GLY A 128 9.32 7.01 -6.47
CA GLY A 128 9.64 5.90 -7.38
C GLY A 128 11.08 5.96 -7.89
N THR A 129 11.54 7.15 -8.25
CA THR A 129 12.91 7.38 -8.72
C THR A 129 13.93 7.02 -7.64
N GLU A 130 13.71 7.45 -6.40
CA GLU A 130 14.58 7.17 -5.25
C GLU A 130 14.59 5.67 -4.93
N CYS A 131 13.43 5.02 -4.96
CA CYS A 131 13.33 3.57 -4.77
C CYS A 131 14.07 2.79 -5.86
N ARG A 132 14.03 3.26 -7.11
CA ARG A 132 14.77 2.62 -8.21
C ARG A 132 16.26 2.87 -8.13
N ALA A 133 16.70 4.05 -7.68
CA ALA A 133 18.10 4.37 -7.47
C ALA A 133 18.79 3.50 -6.41
N CYS A 134 18.02 2.84 -5.53
CA CYS A 134 18.57 1.84 -4.61
C CYS A 134 19.07 0.55 -5.31
N TRP A 135 18.64 0.32 -6.57
CA TRP A 135 19.01 -0.88 -7.33
C TRP A 135 20.09 -0.55 -8.32
N THR A 136 21.30 -1.02 -8.05
CA THR A 136 22.48 -0.77 -8.86
C THR A 136 23.13 -2.10 -9.28
N VAL A 137 24.10 -2.01 -10.15
CA VAL A 137 24.96 -3.13 -10.56
C VAL A 137 26.41 -2.81 -10.21
N PRO A 138 27.28 -3.81 -10.08
CA PRO A 138 28.72 -3.58 -9.89
C PRO A 138 29.30 -2.66 -10.96
N LYS A 139 30.42 -2.01 -10.63
CA LYS A 139 31.17 -1.20 -11.59
C LYS A 139 31.47 -2.05 -12.87
N ASP A 140 31.37 -1.41 -14.03
CA ASP A 140 31.56 -2.01 -15.34
C ASP A 140 30.46 -2.98 -15.82
N TYR A 141 29.32 -3.03 -15.11
CA TYR A 141 28.11 -3.74 -15.52
C TYR A 141 26.97 -2.77 -15.84
N ASN A 142 26.06 -3.20 -16.70
CA ASN A 142 24.84 -2.47 -17.02
C ASN A 142 23.61 -3.29 -16.60
N LEU A 143 22.63 -2.62 -16.02
CA LEU A 143 21.31 -3.20 -15.76
C LEU A 143 20.49 -3.11 -17.05
N VAL A 144 20.15 -4.26 -17.64
CA VAL A 144 19.33 -4.34 -18.84
C VAL A 144 17.95 -4.84 -18.47
N GLY A 145 16.90 -4.07 -18.81
CA GLY A 145 15.51 -4.46 -18.63
C GLY A 145 14.83 -4.62 -20.00
N ILE A 146 14.09 -5.71 -20.16
CA ILE A 146 13.26 -5.98 -21.35
C ILE A 146 11.86 -6.26 -20.87
N ASP A 147 10.89 -5.53 -21.42
CA ASP A 147 9.47 -5.70 -21.12
C ASP A 147 8.66 -5.81 -22.42
N ALA A 148 7.78 -6.79 -22.49
CA ALA A 148 6.93 -6.99 -23.66
C ALA A 148 5.70 -6.08 -23.56
N SER A 149 5.63 -5.08 -24.41
CA SER A 149 4.52 -4.12 -24.44
C SER A 149 3.20 -4.78 -24.84
N GLY A 150 2.20 -4.67 -23.98
CA GLY A 150 0.83 -5.13 -24.28
C GLY A 150 0.71 -6.63 -24.53
N LEU A 151 1.54 -7.46 -23.88
CA LEU A 151 1.64 -8.88 -24.14
C LEU A 151 0.27 -9.59 -24.07
N GLU A 152 -0.52 -9.31 -23.03
CA GLU A 152 -1.82 -9.95 -22.85
C GLU A 152 -2.80 -9.61 -23.99
N LEU A 153 -2.81 -8.34 -24.42
CA LEU A 153 -3.67 -7.91 -25.53
C LEU A 153 -3.23 -8.53 -26.86
N ARG A 154 -1.91 -8.61 -27.09
CA ARG A 154 -1.37 -9.24 -28.30
C ARG A 154 -1.66 -10.73 -28.36
N MET A 155 -1.57 -11.42 -27.23
CA MET A 155 -1.94 -12.83 -27.16
C MET A 155 -3.45 -13.02 -27.36
N LEU A 156 -4.29 -12.13 -26.80
CA LEU A 156 -5.72 -12.15 -27.03
C LEU A 156 -6.06 -11.97 -28.53
N ALA A 157 -5.48 -10.95 -29.18
CA ALA A 157 -5.65 -10.70 -30.62
C ALA A 157 -5.23 -11.91 -31.47
N HIS A 158 -4.10 -12.53 -31.12
CA HIS A 158 -3.63 -13.74 -31.79
C HIS A 158 -4.64 -14.90 -31.69
N TYR A 159 -5.19 -15.16 -30.50
CA TYR A 159 -6.20 -16.21 -30.32
C TYR A 159 -7.55 -15.87 -30.93
N MET A 160 -7.91 -14.58 -31.00
CA MET A 160 -9.12 -14.11 -31.68
C MET A 160 -8.97 -14.13 -33.22
N ASN A 161 -7.75 -14.22 -33.72
CA ASN A 161 -7.40 -14.07 -35.13
C ASN A 161 -7.90 -12.75 -35.72
N ASP A 162 -7.72 -11.66 -34.97
CA ASP A 162 -8.20 -10.31 -35.27
C ASP A 162 -6.96 -9.41 -35.53
N GLU A 163 -6.76 -9.07 -36.80
CA GLU A 163 -5.62 -8.25 -37.21
C GLU A 163 -5.81 -6.77 -36.87
N ASP A 164 -7.06 -6.30 -36.73
CA ASP A 164 -7.37 -4.91 -36.41
C ASP A 164 -7.19 -4.59 -34.90
N PHE A 165 -7.07 -5.62 -34.08
CA PHE A 165 -6.93 -5.47 -32.62
C PHE A 165 -5.46 -5.24 -32.18
N THR A 166 -4.50 -5.38 -33.03
CA THR A 166 -3.08 -5.19 -32.75
C THR A 166 -2.55 -3.91 -33.37
#